data_5a55004c4d0a1ea127f0555f89248152
#
_entry.id   5a55004c4d0a1ea127f0555f89248152
#
_cell.length_a   1.000
_cell.length_b   1.000
_cell.length_c   1.000
_cell.angle_alpha   90.00
_cell.angle_beta   90.00
_cell.angle_gamma   90.00
#
_symmetry.space_group_name_H-M   'P 1'
#
loop_
_entity.id
_entity.type
_entity.pdbx_description
1 polymer ?
#
loop_
_entity_poly.entity_id
_entity_poly.type
_entity_poly.pdbx_seq_one_letter_code
_entity_poly.pdbx_strand_id
1 'polypeptide(L)'
;AAHRHKKPNALSGGQRQRVALARTLMEGRPIVLLDEPFSALDAKIRAEMQELAAGLFAGKTVCLITHDPGEAARLGDVIFVMNATGLHSITPPSSPVIRPYDAPDVLACQGQLLRLLRETP
;
A
#
# COMPACT_ATOMS: atom_id res chain seq x y z
N ALA A 1 -14.49 -13.12 -27.97
CA ALA A 1 -14.56 -12.72 -26.57
C ALA A 1 -14.18 -11.25 -26.39
N ALA A 2 -14.87 -10.59 -25.49
CA ALA A 2 -14.65 -9.16 -25.23
C ALA A 2 -13.20 -8.84 -24.85
N HIS A 3 -12.51 -9.79 -24.24
CA HIS A 3 -11.13 -9.61 -23.81
C HIS A 3 -10.13 -9.47 -24.93
N ARG A 4 -10.46 -9.93 -26.14
CA ARG A 4 -9.57 -9.87 -27.27
C ARG A 4 -9.14 -8.47 -27.67
N HIS A 5 -10.02 -7.51 -27.44
CA HIS A 5 -9.82 -6.14 -27.89
C HIS A 5 -9.23 -5.23 -26.83
N LYS A 6 -9.04 -5.74 -25.62
CA LYS A 6 -8.44 -4.99 -24.52
C LYS A 6 -6.95 -5.23 -24.52
N LYS A 7 -6.19 -4.19 -24.21
CA LYS A 7 -4.75 -4.33 -24.05
C LYS A 7 -4.45 -5.26 -22.87
N PRO A 8 -3.55 -6.22 -23.03
CA PRO A 8 -3.22 -7.15 -21.95
C PRO A 8 -2.87 -6.47 -20.64
N ASN A 9 -2.16 -5.34 -20.67
CA ASN A 9 -1.79 -4.62 -19.47
C ASN A 9 -3.00 -4.03 -18.74
N ALA A 10 -3.97 -3.52 -19.47
CA ALA A 10 -5.18 -2.96 -18.86
C ALA A 10 -6.04 -4.04 -18.23
N LEU A 11 -6.11 -5.23 -18.84
CA LEU A 11 -6.85 -6.36 -18.31
C LEU A 11 -6.22 -6.96 -17.08
N SER A 12 -4.89 -7.06 -17.10
CA SER A 12 -4.17 -7.97 -16.22
C SER A 12 -3.58 -7.32 -14.98
N GLY A 13 -3.61 -5.98 -14.88
CA GLY A 13 -2.99 -5.29 -13.75
C GLY A 13 -3.51 -5.76 -12.40
N GLY A 14 -4.81 -5.62 -12.17
CA GLY A 14 -5.45 -6.09 -10.94
C GLY A 14 -5.44 -7.60 -10.80
N GLN A 15 -5.64 -8.31 -11.93
CA GLN A 15 -5.63 -9.77 -11.91
C GLN A 15 -4.25 -10.32 -11.57
N ARG A 16 -3.19 -9.76 -12.14
CA ARG A 16 -1.82 -10.13 -11.80
C ARG A 16 -1.52 -9.89 -10.35
N GLN A 17 -1.98 -8.76 -9.83
CA GLN A 17 -1.75 -8.42 -8.44
C GLN A 17 -2.50 -9.36 -7.50
N ARG A 18 -3.73 -9.73 -7.84
CA ARG A 18 -4.48 -10.73 -7.08
C ARG A 18 -3.75 -12.07 -7.02
N VAL A 19 -3.22 -12.51 -8.16
CA VAL A 19 -2.45 -13.76 -8.23
C VAL A 19 -1.19 -13.66 -7.38
N ALA A 20 -0.47 -12.53 -7.47
CA ALA A 20 0.75 -12.32 -6.69
C ALA A 20 0.45 -12.34 -5.18
N LEU A 21 -0.61 -11.67 -4.74
CA LEU A 21 -1.02 -11.68 -3.33
C LEU A 21 -1.43 -13.06 -2.86
N ALA A 22 -2.17 -13.79 -3.69
CA ALA A 22 -2.58 -15.17 -3.38
C ALA A 22 -1.39 -16.10 -3.24
N ARG A 23 -0.41 -15.98 -4.12
CA ARG A 23 0.83 -16.77 -4.03
C ARG A 23 1.58 -16.48 -2.75
N THR A 24 1.70 -15.21 -2.39
CA THR A 24 2.37 -14.81 -1.16
C THR A 24 1.63 -15.38 0.06
N LEU A 25 0.31 -15.34 0.06
CA LEU A 25 -0.51 -15.92 1.12
C LEU A 25 -0.29 -17.43 1.23
N MET A 26 -0.22 -18.11 0.09
CA MET A 26 -0.05 -19.58 0.04
C MET A 26 1.31 -20.03 0.55
N GLU A 27 2.32 -19.16 0.54
CA GLU A 27 3.60 -19.48 1.14
C GLU A 27 3.52 -19.67 2.66
N GLY A 28 2.47 -19.15 3.29
CA GLY A 28 2.20 -19.39 4.70
C GLY A 28 3.21 -18.81 5.67
N ARG A 29 4.00 -17.84 5.25
CA ARG A 29 5.04 -17.24 6.08
C ARG A 29 4.43 -16.26 7.07
N PRO A 30 4.96 -16.19 8.30
CA PRO A 30 4.44 -15.26 9.30
C PRO A 30 4.79 -13.80 9.00
N ILE A 31 5.86 -13.57 8.24
CA ILE A 31 6.32 -12.23 7.83
C ILE A 31 6.23 -12.14 6.32
N VAL A 32 5.55 -11.10 5.84
CA VAL A 32 5.31 -10.86 4.42
C VAL A 32 5.99 -9.56 4.03
N LEU A 33 6.77 -9.58 2.96
CA LEU A 33 7.38 -8.38 2.38
C LEU A 33 6.67 -8.05 1.07
N LEU A 34 6.12 -6.85 0.98
CA LEU A 34 5.48 -6.33 -0.22
C LEU A 34 6.22 -5.05 -0.64
N ASP A 35 6.92 -5.12 -1.77
CA ASP A 35 7.72 -4.01 -2.29
C ASP A 35 6.99 -3.38 -3.46
N GLU A 36 6.48 -2.15 -3.24
CA GLU A 36 5.75 -1.38 -4.25
C GLU A 36 4.63 -2.18 -4.94
N PRO A 37 3.79 -2.91 -4.18
CA PRO A 37 2.89 -3.89 -4.80
C PRO A 37 1.78 -3.27 -5.63
N PHE A 38 1.46 -1.99 -5.40
CA PHE A 38 0.32 -1.35 -6.05
C PHE A 38 0.70 -0.19 -6.97
N SER A 39 2.00 0.04 -7.17
CA SER A 39 2.50 1.24 -7.86
C SER A 39 2.07 1.34 -9.32
N ALA A 40 1.88 0.21 -9.99
CA ALA A 40 1.53 0.16 -11.42
C ALA A 40 0.02 0.20 -11.68
N LEU A 41 -0.80 0.27 -10.63
CA LEU A 41 -2.26 0.21 -10.74
C LEU A 41 -2.86 1.61 -10.77
N ASP A 42 -3.99 1.77 -11.47
CA ASP A 42 -4.75 3.01 -11.40
C ASP A 42 -5.39 3.18 -10.02
N ALA A 43 -5.91 4.37 -9.73
CA ALA A 43 -6.39 4.71 -8.39
C ALA A 43 -7.52 3.79 -7.90
N LYS A 44 -8.45 3.43 -8.78
CA LYS A 44 -9.58 2.58 -8.41
C LYS A 44 -9.13 1.16 -8.08
N ILE A 45 -8.34 0.57 -8.96
CA ILE A 45 -7.84 -0.78 -8.80
C ILE A 45 -6.87 -0.84 -7.62
N ARG A 46 -6.06 0.20 -7.44
CA ARG A 46 -5.15 0.29 -6.31
C ARG A 46 -5.92 0.23 -4.99
N ALA A 47 -6.99 1.01 -4.84
CA ALA A 47 -7.80 1.01 -3.63
C ALA A 47 -8.40 -0.39 -3.36
N GLU A 48 -8.92 -1.04 -4.41
CA GLU A 48 -9.46 -2.39 -4.29
C GLU A 48 -8.40 -3.41 -3.87
N MET A 49 -7.21 -3.31 -4.42
CA MET A 49 -6.12 -4.24 -4.09
C MET A 49 -5.56 -4.00 -2.68
N GLN A 50 -5.51 -2.76 -2.24
CA GLN A 50 -5.15 -2.44 -0.86
C GLN A 50 -6.13 -3.08 0.13
N GLU A 51 -7.42 -2.98 -0.15
CA GLU A 51 -8.46 -3.59 0.67
C GLU A 51 -8.35 -5.11 0.68
N LEU A 52 -8.11 -5.69 -0.48
CA LEU A 52 -7.92 -7.14 -0.61
C LEU A 52 -6.71 -7.59 0.21
N ALA A 53 -5.58 -6.91 0.08
CA ALA A 53 -4.37 -7.26 0.80
C ALA A 53 -4.56 -7.15 2.32
N ALA A 54 -5.22 -6.11 2.80
CA ALA A 54 -5.50 -5.95 4.22
C ALA A 54 -6.31 -7.12 4.77
N GLY A 55 -7.29 -7.61 4.01
CA GLY A 55 -8.06 -8.78 4.41
C GLY A 55 -7.27 -10.09 4.36
N LEU A 56 -6.54 -10.31 3.27
CA LEU A 56 -5.78 -11.56 3.08
C LEU A 56 -4.66 -11.73 4.11
N PHE A 57 -4.01 -10.64 4.50
CA PHE A 57 -2.87 -10.70 5.42
C PHE A 57 -3.23 -10.31 6.85
N ALA A 58 -4.52 -10.27 7.18
CA ALA A 58 -4.96 -10.02 8.54
C ALA A 58 -4.32 -11.03 9.50
N GLY A 59 -3.78 -10.55 10.61
CA GLY A 59 -3.09 -11.39 11.58
C GLY A 59 -1.64 -11.72 11.25
N LYS A 60 -1.14 -11.30 10.09
CA LYS A 60 0.26 -11.47 9.70
C LYS A 60 1.03 -10.17 9.88
N THR A 61 2.35 -10.29 10.04
CA THR A 61 3.25 -9.14 10.03
C THR A 61 3.60 -8.84 8.58
N VAL A 62 3.23 -7.65 8.12
CA VAL A 62 3.48 -7.20 6.75
C VAL A 62 4.42 -6.01 6.76
N CYS A 63 5.50 -6.11 6.00
CA CYS A 63 6.37 -4.98 5.71
C CYS A 63 6.03 -4.49 4.31
N LEU A 64 5.41 -3.32 4.24
CA LEU A 64 5.02 -2.68 2.99
C LEU A 64 5.99 -1.56 2.65
N ILE A 65 6.62 -1.66 1.50
CA ILE A 65 7.48 -0.60 0.97
C ILE A 65 6.69 0.14 -0.11
N THR A 66 6.57 1.45 0.06
CA THR A 66 5.85 2.31 -0.88
C THR A 66 6.45 3.71 -0.89
N HIS A 67 6.31 4.40 -2.00
CA HIS A 67 6.62 5.83 -2.10
C HIS A 67 5.36 6.69 -2.10
N ASP A 68 4.21 6.10 -1.88
CA ASP A 68 2.92 6.81 -1.83
C ASP A 68 2.54 7.12 -0.38
N PRO A 69 2.59 8.40 0.03
CA PRO A 69 2.24 8.79 1.40
C PRO A 69 0.81 8.41 1.79
N GLY A 70 -0.13 8.49 0.86
CA GLY A 70 -1.53 8.12 1.10
C GLY A 70 -1.69 6.65 1.41
N GLU A 71 -0.95 5.81 0.71
CA GLU A 71 -0.94 4.37 0.95
C GLU A 71 -0.39 4.03 2.34
N ALA A 72 0.74 4.64 2.69
CA ALA A 72 1.35 4.44 4.00
C ALA A 72 0.40 4.89 5.12
N ALA A 73 -0.22 6.06 4.99
CA ALA A 73 -1.15 6.57 5.99
C ALA A 73 -2.41 5.71 6.13
N ARG A 74 -2.85 5.11 5.04
CA ARG A 74 -4.05 4.29 5.01
C ARG A 74 -3.83 2.89 5.59
N LEU A 75 -2.64 2.32 5.37
CA LEU A 75 -2.37 0.91 5.65
C LEU A 75 -1.43 0.67 6.83
N GLY A 76 -0.64 1.65 7.24
CA GLY A 76 0.41 1.41 8.22
C GLY A 76 -0.08 1.43 9.66
N ASP A 77 0.19 0.37 10.41
CA ASP A 77 0.08 0.37 11.88
C ASP A 77 1.30 1.00 12.51
N VAL A 78 2.45 0.85 11.87
CA VAL A 78 3.72 1.48 12.21
C VAL A 78 4.28 2.05 10.93
N ILE A 79 4.70 3.30 10.95
CA ILE A 79 5.14 4.00 9.74
C ILE A 79 6.53 4.56 9.93
N PHE A 80 7.42 4.27 8.98
CA PHE A 80 8.75 4.85 8.91
C PHE A 80 8.92 5.59 7.59
N VAL A 81 9.65 6.70 7.63
CA VAL A 81 10.08 7.40 6.43
C VAL A 81 11.58 7.33 6.34
N MET A 82 12.07 6.93 5.17
CA MET A 82 13.49 6.99 4.86
C MET A 82 13.74 8.17 3.92
N ASN A 83 14.59 9.08 4.35
CA ASN A 83 15.01 10.23 3.53
C ASN A 83 16.51 10.43 3.66
N ALA A 84 17.02 11.53 3.12
CA ALA A 84 18.46 11.80 3.10
C ALA A 84 19.07 11.94 4.52
N THR A 85 18.25 12.27 5.53
CA THR A 85 18.70 12.40 6.92
C THR A 85 18.61 11.11 7.72
N GLY A 86 18.02 10.05 7.16
CA GLY A 86 17.92 8.75 7.80
C GLY A 86 16.50 8.20 7.87
N LEU A 87 16.28 7.32 8.83
CA LEU A 87 15.00 6.65 9.06
C LEU A 87 14.26 7.36 10.20
N HIS A 88 13.02 7.76 9.93
CA HIS A 88 12.20 8.50 10.88
C HIS A 88 10.91 7.74 11.19
N SER A 89 10.58 7.62 12.47
CA SER A 89 9.32 7.04 12.91
C SER A 89 8.24 8.12 12.93
N ILE A 90 7.09 7.78 12.37
CA ILE A 90 5.94 8.70 12.27
C ILE A 90 4.77 8.08 13.01
N THR A 91 4.05 8.90 13.78
CA THR A 91 2.84 8.45 14.45
C THR A 91 1.76 8.17 13.41
N PRO A 92 1.25 6.94 13.31
CA PRO A 92 0.19 6.64 12.37
C PRO A 92 -1.13 7.30 12.77
N PRO A 93 -2.10 7.39 11.85
CA PRO A 93 -3.45 7.81 12.22
C PRO A 93 -4.03 6.93 13.33
N SER A 94 -4.89 7.49 14.16
CA SER A 94 -5.45 6.77 15.32
C SER A 94 -6.52 5.75 14.94
N SER A 95 -7.16 5.90 13.78
CA SER A 95 -8.18 4.97 13.32
C SER A 95 -7.57 3.63 12.89
N PRO A 96 -8.31 2.53 12.98
CA PRO A 96 -7.79 1.21 12.63
C PRO A 96 -7.65 1.03 11.12
N VAL A 97 -6.69 0.19 10.74
CA VAL A 97 -6.45 -0.24 9.36
C VAL A 97 -7.59 -1.19 8.93
N ILE A 98 -8.12 -1.10 7.73
CA ILE A 98 -7.70 -0.18 6.68
C ILE A 98 -8.50 1.13 6.82
N ARG A 99 -7.80 2.27 6.71
CA ARG A 99 -8.42 3.57 6.94
C ARG A 99 -9.03 4.13 5.67
N PRO A 100 -10.15 4.88 5.78
CA PRO A 100 -10.67 5.62 4.62
C PRO A 100 -9.62 6.63 4.15
N TYR A 101 -9.38 6.71 2.84
CA TYR A 101 -8.34 7.58 2.28
C TYR A 101 -8.61 9.07 2.49
N ASP A 102 -9.87 9.46 2.75
CA ASP A 102 -10.28 10.85 2.94
C ASP A 102 -10.56 11.21 4.40
N ALA A 103 -10.30 10.32 5.34
CA ALA A 103 -10.47 10.63 6.76
C ALA A 103 -9.49 11.73 7.18
N PRO A 104 -9.91 12.66 8.06
CA PRO A 104 -9.05 13.80 8.46
C PRO A 104 -7.71 13.37 9.05
N ASP A 105 -7.67 12.33 9.87
CA ASP A 105 -6.43 11.83 10.46
C ASP A 105 -5.49 11.22 9.40
N VAL A 106 -6.05 10.57 8.39
CA VAL A 106 -5.29 10.01 7.27
C VAL A 106 -4.70 11.14 6.42
N LEU A 107 -5.49 12.15 6.10
CA LEU A 107 -5.02 13.29 5.31
C LEU A 107 -3.92 14.07 6.04
N ALA A 108 -4.05 14.25 7.35
CA ALA A 108 -3.02 14.91 8.15
C ALA A 108 -1.71 14.11 8.15
N CYS A 109 -1.79 12.80 8.32
CA CYS A 109 -0.64 11.90 8.26
C CYS A 109 0.01 11.93 6.88
N GLN A 110 -0.78 11.86 5.82
CA GLN A 110 -0.30 11.94 4.44
C GLN A 110 0.48 13.23 4.20
N GLY A 111 -0.04 14.35 4.67
CA GLY A 111 0.64 15.64 4.55
C GLY A 111 1.98 15.66 5.28
N GLN A 112 2.03 15.12 6.48
CA GLN A 112 3.27 15.02 7.25
C GLN A 112 4.31 14.15 6.54
N LEU A 113 3.88 13.01 6.02
CA LEU A 113 4.76 12.09 5.28
C LEU A 113 5.31 12.77 4.02
N LEU A 114 4.46 13.47 3.28
CA LEU A 114 4.89 14.17 2.08
C LEU A 114 5.94 15.24 2.39
N ARG A 115 5.75 15.99 3.47
CA ARG A 115 6.74 16.99 3.91
C ARG A 115 8.09 16.36 4.18
N LEU A 116 8.11 15.22 4.91
CA LEU A 116 9.35 14.52 5.22
C LEU A 116 10.04 13.97 3.98
N LEU A 117 9.28 13.44 3.04
CA LEU A 117 9.83 12.93 1.78
C LEU A 117 10.44 14.04 0.91
N ARG A 118 9.91 15.24 1.03
CA ARG A 118 10.40 16.40 0.28
C ARG A 118 11.56 17.12 0.96
N GLU A 119 11.82 16.84 2.21
CA GLU A 119 12.98 17.38 2.91
C GLU A 119 14.25 16.78 2.33
N THR A 120 15.04 17.62 1.67
CA THR A 120 16.36 17.25 1.17
C THR A 120 17.39 18.15 1.81
N PRO A 121 18.54 17.59 2.18
CA PRO A 121 19.63 18.40 2.71
C PRO A 121 20.15 19.38 1.66
#